data_305441c4f28467d033697e37f8edba19
#
_entry.id   305441c4f28467d033697e37f8edba19
#
_cell.length_a   1.000
_cell.length_b   1.000
_cell.length_c   1.000
_cell.angle_alpha   90.00
_cell.angle_beta   90.00
_cell.angle_gamma   90.00
#
_symmetry.space_group_name_H-M   'P 1'
#
loop_
_entity.id
_entity.type
_entity.pdbx_description
1 polymer ?
#
loop_
_entity_poly.entity_id
_entity_poly.type
_entity_poly.pdbx_seq_one_letter_code
_entity_poly.pdbx_strand_id
1 'polypeptide(L)'
;MGLQKSVGLSPALGLSGEKAVLGQSVYTVQNYMSDGTVKAGTFAFVPSTATTFAENIKTEYVTDHGTGVVGFVERTFTGAGASSDLYAKGEALTIAVRGDYYLVAPAGTTPTKGYKVITTDATGAISFAASASTGETDTGWTVTTGGSAGDVIVISNHG
;
A
#
# COMPACT_ATOMS: atom_id res chain seq x y z
N MET A 1 29.96 4.07 31.52
CA MET A 1 29.40 3.51 30.25
C MET A 1 28.47 2.37 30.61
N GLY A 2 27.17 2.56 30.43
CA GLY A 2 26.21 1.48 30.59
C GLY A 2 26.25 0.59 29.37
N LEU A 3 26.67 -0.66 29.52
CA LEU A 3 26.50 -1.68 28.50
C LEU A 3 24.99 -1.88 28.25
N GLN A 4 24.58 -1.83 27.01
CA GLN A 4 23.21 -2.15 26.61
C GLN A 4 22.87 -3.57 27.09
N LYS A 5 22.00 -3.66 28.10
CA LYS A 5 21.67 -4.94 28.77
C LYS A 5 20.64 -5.80 28.05
N SER A 6 20.04 -5.31 26.98
CA SER A 6 19.16 -6.08 26.12
C SER A 6 19.27 -5.61 24.68
N VAL A 7 19.68 -6.48 23.80
CA VAL A 7 19.45 -6.33 22.38
C VAL A 7 18.05 -6.89 22.16
N GLY A 8 17.12 -6.07 21.67
CA GLY A 8 15.83 -6.58 21.23
C GLY A 8 16.06 -7.64 20.16
N LEU A 9 15.77 -8.89 20.47
CA LEU A 9 15.93 -10.02 19.55
C LEU A 9 14.91 -10.04 18.40
N SER A 10 13.96 -9.11 18.42
CA SER A 10 13.05 -8.93 17.29
C SER A 10 13.66 -7.88 16.37
N PRO A 11 14.04 -8.26 15.14
CA PRO A 11 14.37 -7.25 14.12
C PRO A 11 13.21 -6.27 14.03
N ALA A 12 13.52 -4.99 13.89
CA ALA A 12 12.48 -3.99 13.62
C ALA A 12 11.70 -4.46 12.39
N LEU A 13 10.39 -4.67 12.56
CA LEU A 13 9.52 -4.96 11.43
C LEU A 13 9.55 -3.75 10.50
N GLY A 14 9.41 -3.99 9.21
CA GLY A 14 9.47 -2.95 8.18
C GLY A 14 8.39 -1.89 8.32
N LEU A 15 8.54 -0.81 7.59
CA LEU A 15 7.54 0.24 7.47
C LEU A 15 6.48 -0.15 6.43
N SER A 16 5.28 0.43 6.54
CA SER A 16 4.26 0.27 5.49
C SER A 16 4.82 0.62 4.12
N GLY A 17 4.59 -0.27 3.15
CA GLY A 17 5.09 -0.12 1.78
C GLY A 17 6.46 -0.73 1.52
N GLU A 18 7.17 -1.22 2.53
CA GLU A 18 8.41 -1.97 2.32
C GLU A 18 8.11 -3.44 1.98
N LYS A 19 9.02 -4.06 1.21
CA LYS A 19 8.93 -5.51 0.92
C LYS A 19 9.15 -6.33 2.17
N ALA A 20 8.25 -7.27 2.43
CA ALA A 20 8.36 -8.17 3.58
C ALA A 20 9.29 -9.35 3.31
N VAL A 21 9.40 -9.77 2.04
CA VAL A 21 10.28 -10.87 1.60
C VAL A 21 11.03 -10.42 0.37
N LEU A 22 12.28 -10.83 0.22
CA LEU A 22 13.10 -10.63 -0.99
C LEU A 22 12.60 -11.53 -2.15
N GLY A 23 11.29 -11.67 -2.29
CA GLY A 23 10.64 -12.42 -3.34
C GLY A 23 10.44 -11.60 -4.60
N GLN A 24 9.87 -12.23 -5.62
CA GLN A 24 9.53 -11.56 -6.87
C GLN A 24 8.31 -10.66 -6.65
N SER A 25 8.51 -9.35 -6.74
CA SER A 25 7.42 -8.40 -6.88
C SER A 25 7.15 -8.13 -8.35
N VAL A 26 5.88 -8.07 -8.73
CA VAL A 26 5.47 -7.66 -10.08
C VAL A 26 4.89 -6.25 -9.98
N TYR A 27 5.39 -5.37 -10.81
CA TYR A 27 4.98 -3.98 -10.86
C TYR A 27 4.09 -3.69 -12.06
N THR A 28 3.38 -2.57 -12.00
CA THR A 28 2.67 -2.05 -13.16
C THR A 28 3.63 -1.75 -14.30
N VAL A 29 3.23 -2.07 -15.52
CA VAL A 29 4.01 -1.73 -16.73
C VAL A 29 3.87 -0.24 -17.06
N GLN A 30 2.78 0.37 -16.67
CA GLN A 30 2.46 1.76 -16.91
C GLN A 30 3.09 2.65 -15.84
N ASN A 31 3.61 3.81 -16.25
CA ASN A 31 4.10 4.82 -15.32
C ASN A 31 2.91 5.59 -14.73
N TYR A 32 2.73 5.45 -13.43
CA TYR A 32 1.73 6.20 -12.68
C TYR A 32 2.37 7.33 -11.89
N MET A 33 1.65 8.45 -11.77
CA MET A 33 2.04 9.59 -10.95
C MET A 33 1.00 9.85 -9.86
N SER A 34 1.47 10.35 -8.72
CA SER A 34 0.59 10.80 -7.64
C SER A 34 -0.19 12.06 -8.07
N ASP A 35 -1.47 12.11 -7.74
CA ASP A 35 -2.28 13.33 -7.81
C ASP A 35 -2.02 14.28 -6.62
N GLY A 36 -1.21 13.85 -5.65
CA GLY A 36 -0.88 14.56 -4.42
C GLY A 36 -1.60 14.02 -3.18
N THR A 37 -2.38 12.95 -3.31
CA THR A 37 -3.10 12.30 -2.18
C THR A 37 -2.50 10.95 -1.78
N VAL A 38 -1.75 10.32 -2.68
CA VAL A 38 -1.24 8.95 -2.53
C VAL A 38 -0.11 8.88 -1.52
N LYS A 39 -0.14 7.87 -0.66
CA LYS A 39 0.89 7.60 0.37
C LYS A 39 1.58 6.27 0.13
N ALA A 40 2.82 6.18 0.58
CA ALA A 40 3.52 4.89 0.65
C ALA A 40 2.79 3.93 1.59
N GLY A 41 2.69 2.67 1.19
CA GLY A 41 2.01 1.66 2.01
C GLY A 41 0.49 1.76 2.02
N THR A 42 -0.08 2.40 0.99
CA THR A 42 -1.53 2.41 0.70
C THR A 42 -1.80 1.84 -0.68
N PHE A 43 -3.05 1.79 -1.09
CA PHE A 43 -3.43 1.39 -2.45
C PHE A 43 -3.61 2.63 -3.33
N ALA A 44 -3.28 2.47 -4.60
CA ALA A 44 -3.51 3.47 -5.63
C ALA A 44 -4.71 3.06 -6.50
N PHE A 45 -5.50 4.05 -6.90
CA PHE A 45 -6.73 3.86 -7.67
C PHE A 45 -6.75 4.72 -8.92
N VAL A 46 -7.36 4.20 -9.99
CA VAL A 46 -7.68 5.01 -11.17
C VAL A 46 -8.78 5.99 -10.77
N PRO A 47 -8.60 7.30 -10.97
CA PRO A 47 -9.64 8.27 -10.67
C PRO A 47 -10.86 8.04 -11.59
N SER A 48 -12.06 8.32 -11.07
CA SER A 48 -13.31 8.20 -11.83
C SER A 48 -13.38 9.10 -13.08
N THR A 49 -12.56 10.14 -13.09
CA THR A 49 -12.30 11.01 -14.25
C THR A 49 -10.83 10.87 -14.63
N ALA A 50 -10.51 9.83 -15.40
CA ALA A 50 -9.16 9.63 -15.90
C ALA A 50 -8.76 10.79 -16.81
N THR A 51 -7.83 11.61 -16.36
CA THR A 51 -7.22 12.64 -17.20
C THR A 51 -6.03 12.01 -17.93
N THR A 52 -6.27 11.55 -19.14
CA THR A 52 -5.21 11.10 -20.04
C THR A 52 -4.44 12.33 -20.50
N PHE A 53 -3.15 12.40 -20.22
CA PHE A 53 -2.26 13.34 -20.90
C PHE A 53 -2.08 12.88 -22.34
N ALA A 54 -2.44 13.76 -23.26
CA ALA A 54 -2.30 13.54 -24.69
C ALA A 54 -0.82 13.39 -25.09
N GLU A 55 -0.60 12.49 -26.04
CA GLU A 55 0.58 12.29 -26.88
C GLU A 55 1.71 11.44 -26.30
N ASN A 56 1.66 10.14 -26.65
CA ASN A 56 2.73 9.15 -26.74
C ASN A 56 3.39 8.61 -25.46
N ILE A 57 3.24 9.22 -24.31
CA ILE A 57 3.56 8.61 -23.01
C ILE A 57 2.30 8.70 -22.17
N LYS A 58 1.57 7.59 -22.04
CA LYS A 58 0.40 7.52 -21.16
C LYS A 58 0.87 7.49 -19.73
N THR A 59 1.03 8.66 -19.15
CA THR A 59 1.21 8.82 -17.72
C THR A 59 -0.17 9.10 -17.13
N GLU A 60 -0.67 8.22 -16.30
CA GLU A 60 -1.95 8.41 -15.63
C GLU A 60 -1.70 8.85 -14.18
N TYR A 61 -2.45 9.84 -13.74
CA TYR A 61 -2.53 10.17 -12.33
C TYR A 61 -3.39 9.14 -11.62
N VAL A 62 -2.94 8.75 -10.43
CA VAL A 62 -3.70 7.89 -9.52
C VAL A 62 -3.98 8.65 -8.22
N THR A 63 -5.03 8.24 -7.55
CA THR A 63 -5.53 8.81 -6.30
C THR A 63 -5.48 7.76 -5.19
N ASP A 64 -5.69 8.18 -3.95
CA ASP A 64 -5.68 7.32 -2.76
C ASP A 64 -7.01 6.59 -2.49
N HIS A 65 -8.06 6.83 -3.29
CA HIS A 65 -9.38 6.22 -3.11
C HIS A 65 -10.10 5.98 -4.44
N GLY A 66 -11.06 5.09 -4.45
CA GLY A 66 -11.87 4.75 -5.62
C GLY A 66 -12.18 3.25 -5.72
N THR A 67 -12.76 2.83 -6.84
CA THR A 67 -13.13 1.44 -7.11
C THR A 67 -12.16 0.71 -8.04
N GLY A 68 -11.37 1.46 -8.80
CA GLY A 68 -10.42 0.91 -9.77
C GLY A 68 -9.02 0.72 -9.17
N VAL A 69 -8.81 -0.35 -8.40
CA VAL A 69 -7.50 -0.63 -7.77
C VAL A 69 -6.42 -0.84 -8.84
N VAL A 70 -5.33 -0.08 -8.76
CA VAL A 70 -4.13 -0.26 -9.58
C VAL A 70 -3.16 -1.22 -8.90
N GLY A 71 -2.92 -1.03 -7.61
CA GLY A 71 -2.04 -1.88 -6.82
C GLY A 71 -1.58 -1.21 -5.53
N PHE A 72 -0.63 -1.85 -4.85
CA PHE A 72 -0.07 -1.39 -3.60
C PHE A 72 1.15 -0.48 -3.84
N VAL A 73 1.18 0.67 -3.19
CA VAL A 73 2.23 1.67 -3.38
C VAL A 73 3.46 1.32 -2.55
N GLU A 74 4.54 0.97 -3.23
CA GLU A 74 5.81 0.66 -2.59
C GLU A 74 6.46 1.93 -2.03
N ARG A 75 7.08 1.81 -0.86
CA ARG A 75 7.90 2.87 -0.29
C ARG A 75 9.21 2.97 -1.05
N THR A 76 9.46 4.12 -1.65
CA THR A 76 10.75 4.43 -2.28
C THR A 76 11.49 5.48 -1.46
N PHE A 77 12.81 5.31 -1.33
CA PHE A 77 13.66 6.22 -0.54
C PHE A 77 14.04 7.50 -1.30
N THR A 78 13.56 7.66 -2.52
CA THR A 78 13.87 8.81 -3.38
C THR A 78 12.64 9.66 -3.55
N GLY A 79 12.51 10.71 -2.76
CA GLY A 79 11.44 11.67 -2.92
C GLY A 79 11.34 12.63 -1.73
N ALA A 80 10.56 13.67 -1.86
CA ALA A 80 10.32 14.66 -0.81
C ALA A 80 9.64 14.08 0.45
N GLY A 81 9.28 12.80 0.42
CA GLY A 81 8.62 12.06 1.48
C GLY A 81 9.51 11.56 2.61
N ALA A 82 10.75 12.01 2.74
CA ALA A 82 11.60 11.59 3.86
C ALA A 82 11.04 11.95 5.24
N SER A 83 10.09 12.88 5.31
CA SER A 83 9.38 13.29 6.53
C SER A 83 7.88 13.02 6.51
N SER A 84 7.31 12.61 5.37
CA SER A 84 5.91 12.19 5.24
C SER A 84 5.80 11.07 4.23
N ASP A 85 4.88 10.14 4.46
CA ASP A 85 4.61 9.04 3.51
C ASP A 85 3.89 9.52 2.24
N LEU A 86 3.56 10.81 2.13
CA LEU A 86 2.80 11.41 1.05
C LEU A 86 3.69 11.73 -0.16
N TYR A 87 3.32 11.22 -1.32
CA TYR A 87 3.93 11.58 -2.59
C TYR A 87 3.34 12.88 -3.13
N ALA A 88 4.21 13.79 -3.54
CA ALA A 88 3.78 15.06 -4.13
C ALA A 88 3.07 14.84 -5.48
N LYS A 89 2.24 15.79 -5.88
CA LYS A 89 1.58 15.75 -7.19
C LYS A 89 2.61 15.74 -8.32
N GLY A 90 2.45 14.78 -9.23
CA GLY A 90 3.37 14.57 -10.36
C GLY A 90 4.60 13.73 -10.03
N GLU A 91 4.73 13.24 -8.80
CA GLU A 91 5.79 12.33 -8.41
C GLU A 91 5.49 10.91 -8.92
N ALA A 92 6.50 10.27 -9.52
CA ALA A 92 6.36 8.92 -10.06
C ALA A 92 6.24 7.90 -8.92
N LEU A 93 5.33 6.95 -9.08
CA LEU A 93 5.04 5.92 -8.10
C LEU A 93 5.55 4.55 -8.56
N THR A 94 6.05 3.76 -7.61
CA THR A 94 6.30 2.34 -7.78
C THR A 94 5.10 1.59 -7.22
N ILE A 95 4.31 0.97 -8.08
CA ILE A 95 3.07 0.28 -7.70
C ILE A 95 3.22 -1.21 -7.96
N ALA A 96 3.12 -2.00 -6.90
CA ALA A 96 3.16 -3.45 -6.96
C ALA A 96 1.77 -4.03 -7.20
N VAL A 97 1.67 -4.92 -8.16
CA VAL A 97 0.46 -5.72 -8.42
C VAL A 97 0.54 -7.10 -7.79
N ARG A 98 1.75 -7.57 -7.47
CA ARG A 98 2.02 -8.83 -6.76
C ARG A 98 3.23 -8.70 -5.86
N GLY A 99 3.28 -9.52 -4.82
CA GLY A 99 4.39 -9.59 -3.87
C GLY A 99 3.94 -9.68 -2.42
N ASP A 100 4.89 -9.58 -1.52
CA ASP A 100 4.70 -9.56 -0.08
C ASP A 100 5.21 -8.24 0.48
N TYR A 101 4.35 -7.51 1.17
CA TYR A 101 4.65 -6.18 1.69
C TYR A 101 4.23 -6.03 3.14
N TYR A 102 4.96 -5.17 3.85
CA TYR A 102 4.57 -4.74 5.18
C TYR A 102 3.46 -3.69 5.12
N LEU A 103 2.50 -3.82 6.01
CA LEU A 103 1.42 -2.88 6.24
C LEU A 103 1.24 -2.69 7.74
N VAL A 104 1.21 -1.43 8.19
CA VAL A 104 0.78 -1.13 9.57
C VAL A 104 -0.72 -1.20 9.61
N ALA A 105 -1.27 -2.08 10.46
CA ALA A 105 -2.71 -2.25 10.62
C ALA A 105 -3.35 -0.94 11.12
N PRO A 106 -4.32 -0.35 10.39
CA PRO A 106 -4.95 0.89 10.79
C PRO A 106 -5.66 0.79 12.14
N ALA A 107 -5.83 1.92 12.81
CA ALA A 107 -6.57 2.00 14.06
C ALA A 107 -8.00 1.46 13.89
N GLY A 108 -8.48 0.70 14.86
CA GLY A 108 -9.82 0.11 14.84
C GLY A 108 -9.98 -1.12 13.96
N THR A 109 -8.90 -1.65 13.36
CA THR A 109 -8.93 -2.86 12.56
C THR A 109 -8.33 -4.06 13.31
N THR A 110 -8.74 -5.27 12.89
CA THR A 110 -8.18 -6.53 13.41
C THR A 110 -7.82 -7.42 12.23
N PRO A 111 -6.58 -7.33 11.72
CA PRO A 111 -6.14 -8.16 10.62
C PRO A 111 -6.09 -9.63 11.04
N THR A 112 -6.88 -10.45 10.39
CA THR A 112 -6.90 -11.89 10.60
C THR A 112 -6.27 -12.57 9.40
N LYS A 113 -5.39 -13.53 9.64
CA LYS A 113 -4.76 -14.32 8.56
C LYS A 113 -5.82 -14.92 7.64
N GLY A 114 -5.64 -14.74 6.34
CA GLY A 114 -6.56 -15.18 5.30
C GLY A 114 -7.67 -14.19 4.95
N TYR A 115 -7.84 -13.11 5.72
CA TYR A 115 -8.76 -12.04 5.37
C TYR A 115 -8.22 -11.24 4.18
N LYS A 116 -9.14 -10.72 3.39
CA LYS A 116 -8.83 -9.81 2.29
C LYS A 116 -8.51 -8.42 2.83
N VAL A 117 -7.63 -7.75 2.14
CA VAL A 117 -7.39 -6.33 2.34
C VAL A 117 -8.42 -5.58 1.50
N ILE A 118 -9.24 -4.81 2.17
CA ILE A 118 -10.39 -4.10 1.60
C ILE A 118 -10.18 -2.61 1.79
N THR A 119 -10.63 -1.81 0.84
CA THR A 119 -10.59 -0.35 0.92
C THR A 119 -11.97 0.24 0.79
N THR A 120 -12.24 1.30 1.56
CA THR A 120 -13.47 2.08 1.41
C THR A 120 -13.38 2.94 0.15
N ASP A 121 -14.35 2.87 -0.74
CA ASP A 121 -14.34 3.54 -2.04
C ASP A 121 -14.25 5.07 -1.94
N ALA A 122 -14.84 5.65 -0.90
CA ALA A 122 -14.89 7.09 -0.72
C ALA A 122 -13.62 7.69 -0.07
N THR A 123 -12.83 6.90 0.65
CA THR A 123 -11.72 7.42 1.47
C THR A 123 -10.41 6.65 1.32
N GLY A 124 -10.43 5.49 0.65
CA GLY A 124 -9.27 4.61 0.56
C GLY A 124 -8.85 3.97 1.91
N ALA A 125 -9.67 4.14 2.95
CA ALA A 125 -9.36 3.58 4.27
C ALA A 125 -9.28 2.06 4.19
N ILE A 126 -8.19 1.50 4.71
CA ILE A 126 -7.92 0.05 4.68
C ILE A 126 -8.64 -0.62 5.84
N SER A 127 -9.29 -1.73 5.55
CA SER A 127 -9.91 -2.66 6.50
C SER A 127 -9.62 -4.12 6.13
N PHE A 128 -10.02 -5.06 6.96
CA PHE A 128 -9.79 -6.49 6.74
C PHE A 128 -11.07 -7.27 7.00
N ALA A 129 -11.52 -8.04 6.01
CA ALA A 129 -12.70 -8.88 6.11
C ALA A 129 -12.62 -10.10 5.18
N ALA A 130 -13.53 -11.04 5.35
CA ALA A 130 -13.62 -12.21 4.46
C ALA A 130 -14.10 -11.82 3.05
N SER A 131 -14.89 -10.74 2.94
CA SER A 131 -15.40 -10.20 1.67
C SER A 131 -15.69 -8.71 1.80
N ALA A 132 -15.60 -7.97 0.68
CA ALA A 132 -16.00 -6.58 0.62
C ALA A 132 -17.52 -6.41 0.72
N SER A 133 -17.97 -5.34 1.35
CA SER A 133 -19.35 -4.89 1.46
C SER A 133 -19.67 -3.81 0.42
N THR A 134 -20.91 -3.33 0.39
CA THR A 134 -21.29 -2.18 -0.47
C THR A 134 -20.50 -0.93 -0.07
N GLY A 135 -19.89 -0.25 -1.06
CA GLY A 135 -19.04 0.92 -0.82
C GLY A 135 -17.61 0.57 -0.41
N GLU A 136 -17.24 -0.69 -0.55
CA GLU A 136 -15.89 -1.20 -0.32
C GLU A 136 -15.39 -1.96 -1.54
N THR A 137 -14.09 -1.88 -1.78
CA THR A 137 -13.40 -2.58 -2.87
C THR A 137 -12.42 -3.61 -2.32
N ASP A 138 -12.52 -4.85 -2.83
CA ASP A 138 -11.52 -5.90 -2.62
C ASP A 138 -10.28 -5.57 -3.45
N THR A 139 -9.15 -5.39 -2.78
CA THR A 139 -7.89 -5.03 -3.45
C THR A 139 -7.21 -6.20 -4.15
N GLY A 140 -7.68 -7.43 -3.94
CA GLY A 140 -7.02 -8.66 -4.38
C GLY A 140 -5.85 -9.09 -3.49
N TRP A 141 -5.54 -8.34 -2.43
CA TRP A 141 -4.51 -8.69 -1.46
C TRP A 141 -5.10 -9.38 -0.24
N THR A 142 -4.28 -10.22 0.40
CA THR A 142 -4.68 -11.05 1.53
C THR A 142 -3.73 -10.87 2.70
N VAL A 143 -4.25 -10.90 3.91
CA VAL A 143 -3.45 -10.88 5.15
C VAL A 143 -2.75 -12.22 5.35
N THR A 144 -1.43 -12.20 5.40
CA THR A 144 -0.60 -13.39 5.61
C THR A 144 -0.27 -13.61 7.08
N THR A 145 -0.05 -12.51 7.82
CA THR A 145 0.19 -12.55 9.27
C THR A 145 -0.89 -11.73 9.97
N GLY A 146 -1.61 -12.34 10.92
CA GLY A 146 -2.59 -11.62 11.72
C GLY A 146 -1.93 -10.69 12.75
N GLY A 147 -2.74 -9.85 13.39
CA GLY A 147 -2.29 -8.91 14.42
C GLY A 147 -3.44 -8.08 14.96
N SER A 148 -3.08 -7.04 15.70
CA SER A 148 -3.96 -6.01 16.23
C SER A 148 -3.73 -4.66 15.52
N ALA A 149 -4.60 -3.70 15.76
CA ALA A 149 -4.40 -2.34 15.29
C ALA A 149 -3.04 -1.79 15.75
N GLY A 150 -2.29 -1.19 14.82
CA GLY A 150 -0.94 -0.68 15.04
C GLY A 150 0.19 -1.69 14.83
N ASP A 151 -0.12 -2.99 14.73
CA ASP A 151 0.89 -3.99 14.43
C ASP A 151 1.32 -3.91 12.97
N VAL A 152 2.59 -4.25 12.73
CA VAL A 152 3.10 -4.47 11.37
C VAL A 152 2.74 -5.89 10.94
N ILE A 153 1.94 -5.99 9.90
CA ILE A 153 1.50 -7.25 9.30
C ILE A 153 2.08 -7.41 7.91
N VAL A 154 2.04 -8.64 7.41
CA VAL A 154 2.38 -8.93 6.01
C VAL A 154 1.10 -9.15 5.23
N ILE A 155 0.98 -8.46 4.11
CA ILE A 155 -0.04 -8.67 3.09
C ILE A 155 0.59 -9.22 1.83
N SER A 156 -0.15 -10.04 1.10
CA SER A 156 0.36 -10.77 -0.05
C SER A 156 -0.65 -10.80 -1.18
N ASN A 157 -0.13 -10.69 -2.41
CA ASN A 157 -0.87 -11.02 -3.63
C ASN A 157 0.03 -11.84 -4.54
N HIS A 158 -0.25 -13.13 -4.68
CA HIS A 158 0.43 -14.02 -5.60
C HIS A 158 -0.45 -14.50 -6.77
N GLY A 159 -1.66 -13.91 -6.89
CA GLY A 159 -2.58 -14.05 -8.02
C GLY A 159 -3.44 -15.26 -7.94
#